data_44e7fb445fd8c46cda6e54d8e17cb304
#
_entry.id   44e7fb445fd8c46cda6e54d8e17cb304
#
_cell.length_a   1.000
_cell.length_b   1.000
_cell.length_c   1.000
_cell.angle_alpha   90.00
_cell.angle_beta   90.00
_cell.angle_gamma   90.00
#
_symmetry.space_group_name_H-M   'P 1'
#
loop_
_entity.id
_entity.type
_entity.pdbx_description
1 polymer ?
#
loop_
_entity_poly.entity_id
_entity_poly.type
_entity_poly.pdbx_seq_one_letter_code
_entity_poly.pdbx_strand_id
1 'polypeptide(L)'
;MRTYWNTENHLKAINEWQPNCWIQVTCPTDEDQRLLEDEFKIPDYFLSDISDTDERARYEYDDGWMLIILRIPYVKEIRSRTPYTTVPLGIIHKRDVTITVCYYETNMMIDFVSFQQK
;
A
#
# COMPACT_ATOMS: atom_id res chain seq x y z
N MET A 1 8.90 -2.61 4.01
CA MET A 1 8.94 -1.61 5.10
C MET A 1 7.52 -1.25 5.48
N ARG A 2 7.27 -1.21 6.74
CA ARG A 2 5.92 -1.03 7.26
C ARG A 2 5.90 0.15 8.23
N THR A 3 4.94 1.07 8.05
CA THR A 3 4.76 2.22 8.92
C THR A 3 3.29 2.29 9.34
N TYR A 4 3.05 2.53 10.62
CA TYR A 4 1.71 2.75 11.15
C TYR A 4 1.51 4.24 11.35
N TRP A 5 0.41 4.76 10.81
CA TRP A 5 0.10 6.19 10.87
C TRP A 5 -1.19 6.43 11.64
N ASN A 6 -1.13 7.29 12.65
CA ASN A 6 -2.33 7.85 13.25
C ASN A 6 -2.87 8.91 12.31
N THR A 7 -4.15 8.83 11.98
CA THR A 7 -4.78 9.69 10.96
C THR A 7 -5.64 10.79 11.55
N GLU A 8 -5.69 10.95 12.87
CA GLU A 8 -6.41 12.05 13.50
C GLU A 8 -5.63 13.35 13.29
N ASN A 9 -6.27 14.37 12.70
CA ASN A 9 -5.70 15.66 12.36
C ASN A 9 -4.61 15.55 11.27
N HIS A 10 -3.36 15.29 11.66
CA HIS A 10 -2.22 15.11 10.75
C HIS A 10 -1.65 13.72 10.92
N LEU A 11 -0.95 13.24 9.90
CA LEU A 11 -0.31 11.93 10.01
C LEU A 11 0.82 11.97 11.03
N LYS A 12 0.77 11.05 11.97
CA LYS A 12 1.85 10.83 12.95
C LYS A 12 2.20 9.36 12.98
N ALA A 13 3.48 9.05 12.90
CA ALA A 13 3.93 7.67 13.01
C ALA A 13 3.69 7.15 14.44
N ILE A 14 3.18 5.93 14.52
CA ILE A 14 2.97 5.22 15.80
C ILE A 14 3.67 3.86 15.73
N ASN A 15 3.90 3.25 16.88
CA ASN A 15 4.74 2.06 16.97
C ASN A 15 4.02 0.75 16.65
N GLU A 16 2.71 0.72 16.78
CA GLU A 16 1.94 -0.50 16.57
C GLU A 16 0.56 -0.17 16.02
N TRP A 17 -0.11 -1.20 15.49
CA TRP A 17 -1.46 -1.05 14.95
C TRP A 17 -2.44 -0.63 16.03
N GLN A 18 -3.31 0.32 15.68
CA GLN A 18 -4.46 0.73 16.46
C GLN A 18 -5.66 0.82 15.51
N PRO A 19 -6.90 0.65 16.04
CA PRO A 19 -8.09 0.80 15.19
C PRO A 19 -8.10 2.14 14.45
N ASN A 20 -8.45 2.10 13.17
CA ASN A 20 -8.54 3.25 12.28
C ASN A 20 -7.20 3.90 11.93
N CYS A 21 -6.07 3.32 12.31
CA CYS A 21 -4.78 3.80 11.79
C CYS A 21 -4.59 3.33 10.35
N TRP A 22 -3.68 3.95 9.65
CA TRP A 22 -3.28 3.56 8.32
C TRP A 22 -1.98 2.76 8.40
N ILE A 23 -1.98 1.55 7.86
CA ILE A 23 -0.77 0.73 7.74
C ILE A 23 -0.23 0.92 6.33
N GLN A 24 0.92 1.57 6.21
CA GLN A 24 1.60 1.77 4.93
C GLN A 24 2.67 0.71 4.77
N VAL A 25 2.58 -0.09 3.72
CA VAL A 25 3.56 -1.13 3.41
C VAL A 25 4.19 -0.80 2.06
N THR A 26 5.49 -0.54 2.07
CA THR A 26 6.27 -0.25 0.87
C THR A 26 7.35 -1.31 0.73
N CYS A 27 7.50 -1.88 -0.46
CA CYS A 27 8.48 -2.94 -0.71
C CYS A 27 8.40 -4.01 0.39
N PRO A 28 7.28 -4.75 0.47
CA PRO A 28 7.02 -5.68 1.58
C PRO A 28 8.15 -6.69 1.78
N THR A 29 8.51 -6.88 3.05
CA THR A 29 9.41 -7.95 3.46
C THR A 29 8.62 -9.24 3.68
N ASP A 30 9.32 -10.36 3.86
CA ASP A 30 8.67 -11.62 4.21
C ASP A 30 7.89 -11.51 5.53
N GLU A 31 8.42 -10.75 6.47
CA GLU A 31 7.74 -10.48 7.74
C GLU A 31 6.46 -9.68 7.54
N ASP A 32 6.50 -8.65 6.68
CA ASP A 32 5.31 -7.88 6.32
C ASP A 32 4.25 -8.77 5.70
N GLN A 33 4.65 -9.64 4.77
CA GLN A 33 3.73 -10.55 4.11
C GLN A 33 3.08 -11.51 5.11
N ARG A 34 3.85 -12.07 6.02
CA ARG A 34 3.33 -12.96 7.07
C ARG A 34 2.34 -12.24 7.97
N LEU A 35 2.62 -11.00 8.35
CA LEU A 35 1.68 -10.22 9.14
C LEU A 35 0.34 -10.08 8.43
N LEU A 36 0.36 -9.70 7.15
CA LEU A 36 -0.85 -9.46 6.39
C LEU A 36 -1.64 -10.74 6.16
N GLU A 37 -0.97 -11.83 5.82
CA GLU A 37 -1.64 -13.09 5.50
C GLU A 37 -2.04 -13.88 6.75
N ASP A 38 -1.17 -13.94 7.75
CA ASP A 38 -1.37 -14.81 8.92
C ASP A 38 -2.14 -14.13 10.05
N GLU A 39 -1.84 -12.86 10.34
CA GLU A 39 -2.49 -12.14 11.44
C GLU A 39 -3.77 -11.45 10.99
N PHE A 40 -3.73 -10.72 9.89
CA PHE A 40 -4.92 -10.03 9.36
C PHE A 40 -5.81 -10.93 8.52
N LYS A 41 -5.31 -12.10 8.10
CA LYS A 41 -6.07 -13.06 7.28
C LYS A 41 -6.49 -12.47 5.94
N ILE A 42 -5.65 -11.65 5.35
CA ILE A 42 -5.88 -11.10 4.03
C ILE A 42 -5.66 -12.22 3.00
N PRO A 43 -6.56 -12.36 2.01
CA PRO A 43 -6.35 -13.37 0.96
C PRO A 43 -4.98 -13.21 0.30
N ASP A 44 -4.24 -14.31 0.16
CA ASP A 44 -2.88 -14.29 -0.34
C ASP A 44 -2.77 -13.75 -1.77
N TYR A 45 -3.78 -14.01 -2.60
CA TYR A 45 -3.74 -13.51 -3.97
C TYR A 45 -3.85 -11.99 -4.07
N PHE A 46 -4.32 -11.29 -3.03
CA PHE A 46 -4.32 -9.83 -3.02
C PHE A 46 -2.89 -9.30 -3.19
N LEU A 47 -1.96 -9.82 -2.40
CA LEU A 47 -0.56 -9.38 -2.47
C LEU A 47 0.09 -9.78 -3.79
N SER A 48 -0.20 -11.00 -4.26
CA SER A 48 0.28 -11.47 -5.55
C SER A 48 -0.19 -10.55 -6.69
N ASP A 49 -1.45 -10.16 -6.68
CA ASP A 49 -2.00 -9.26 -7.71
C ASP A 49 -1.40 -7.86 -7.63
N ILE A 50 -1.19 -7.32 -6.42
CA ILE A 50 -0.56 -6.00 -6.26
C ILE A 50 0.90 -6.03 -6.73
N SER A 51 1.59 -7.16 -6.61
CA SER A 51 2.97 -7.30 -7.06
C SER A 51 3.09 -7.40 -8.58
N ASP A 52 2.02 -7.73 -9.28
CA ASP A 52 2.01 -7.91 -10.73
C ASP A 52 1.92 -6.57 -11.44
N THR A 53 3.01 -6.16 -12.10
CA THR A 53 3.06 -4.87 -12.80
C THR A 53 2.08 -4.77 -13.96
N ASP A 54 1.56 -5.90 -14.44
CA ASP A 54 0.56 -5.94 -15.52
C ASP A 54 -0.88 -5.92 -15.01
N GLU A 55 -1.07 -5.94 -13.68
CA GLU A 55 -2.41 -5.94 -13.10
C GLU A 55 -3.13 -4.64 -13.41
N ARG A 56 -4.42 -4.75 -13.74
CA ARG A 56 -5.26 -3.61 -14.08
C ARG A 56 -5.84 -2.94 -12.84
N ALA A 57 -6.14 -1.66 -12.94
CA ALA A 57 -6.92 -0.98 -11.93
C ALA A 57 -8.30 -1.64 -11.83
N ARG A 58 -8.67 -2.03 -10.62
CA ARG A 58 -9.94 -2.72 -10.35
C ARG A 58 -10.25 -2.73 -8.87
N TYR A 59 -11.44 -3.20 -8.53
CA TYR A 59 -11.75 -3.48 -7.14
C TYR A 59 -12.46 -4.83 -7.03
N GLU A 60 -12.37 -5.44 -5.85
CA GLU A 60 -13.10 -6.66 -5.55
C GLU A 60 -13.30 -6.82 -4.03
N TYR A 61 -14.21 -7.73 -3.68
CA TYR A 61 -14.44 -8.11 -2.29
C TYR A 61 -14.21 -9.61 -2.16
N ASP A 62 -13.51 -9.99 -1.09
CA ASP A 62 -13.30 -11.39 -0.75
C ASP A 62 -13.12 -11.52 0.75
N ASP A 63 -13.87 -12.43 1.37
CA ASP A 63 -13.80 -12.74 2.80
C ASP A 63 -13.95 -11.49 3.68
N GLY A 64 -14.78 -10.55 3.25
CA GLY A 64 -15.01 -9.29 3.97
C GLY A 64 -13.98 -8.22 3.70
N TRP A 65 -12.91 -8.54 2.97
CA TRP A 65 -11.89 -7.58 2.58
C TRP A 65 -12.22 -6.92 1.26
N MET A 66 -12.07 -5.60 1.20
CA MET A 66 -12.11 -4.85 -0.05
C MET A 66 -10.70 -4.62 -0.53
N LEU A 67 -10.47 -4.90 -1.81
CA LEU A 67 -9.22 -4.59 -2.49
C LEU A 67 -9.49 -3.58 -3.58
N ILE A 68 -8.73 -2.48 -3.59
CA ILE A 68 -8.72 -1.52 -4.68
C ILE A 68 -7.30 -1.48 -5.22
N ILE A 69 -7.15 -1.72 -6.52
CA ILE A 69 -5.85 -1.57 -7.19
C ILE A 69 -5.92 -0.35 -8.08
N LEU A 70 -5.02 0.58 -7.85
CA LEU A 70 -4.82 1.78 -8.65
C LEU A 70 -3.47 1.71 -9.35
N ARG A 71 -3.31 2.46 -10.42
CA ARG A 71 -2.02 2.62 -11.10
C ARG A 71 -1.48 4.00 -10.73
N ILE A 72 -0.27 4.05 -10.18
CA ILE A 72 0.35 5.31 -9.77
C ILE A 72 1.67 5.53 -10.51
N PRO A 73 2.06 6.80 -10.75
CA PRO A 73 3.30 7.11 -11.46
C PRO A 73 4.54 6.59 -10.74
N TYR A 74 5.49 6.10 -11.51
CA TYR A 74 6.77 5.63 -11.02
C TYR A 74 7.86 6.02 -12.02
N VAL A 75 8.96 6.58 -11.51
CA VAL A 75 10.11 6.95 -12.34
C VAL A 75 11.05 5.75 -12.42
N LYS A 76 11.15 5.15 -13.60
CA LYS A 76 12.00 3.98 -13.84
C LYS A 76 13.47 4.34 -13.81
N GLU A 77 13.87 5.19 -14.73
CA GLU A 77 15.25 5.60 -14.92
C GLU A 77 15.27 6.93 -15.66
N ILE A 78 16.01 7.89 -15.11
CA ILE A 78 16.06 9.26 -15.65
C ILE A 78 16.61 9.30 -17.08
N ARG A 79 17.50 8.36 -17.43
CA ARG A 79 18.16 8.32 -18.75
C ARG A 79 17.39 7.51 -19.79
N SER A 80 16.30 6.87 -19.41
CA SER A 80 15.46 6.10 -20.31
C SER A 80 14.68 7.02 -21.25
N ARG A 81 14.33 6.53 -22.46
CA ARG A 81 13.44 7.25 -23.38
C ARG A 81 12.05 7.44 -22.79
N THR A 82 11.60 6.48 -21.98
CA THR A 82 10.33 6.54 -21.29
C THR A 82 10.61 6.37 -19.79
N PRO A 83 11.08 7.45 -19.13
CA PRO A 83 11.48 7.34 -17.73
C PRO A 83 10.31 7.08 -16.78
N TYR A 84 9.10 7.37 -17.23
CA TYR A 84 7.89 7.20 -16.40
C TYR A 84 7.13 5.96 -16.81
N THR A 85 6.60 5.28 -15.83
CA THR A 85 5.65 4.18 -15.98
C THR A 85 4.64 4.27 -14.85
N THR A 86 3.74 3.31 -14.76
CA THR A 86 2.87 3.20 -13.60
C THR A 86 3.08 1.85 -12.94
N VAL A 87 2.85 1.82 -11.63
CA VAL A 87 2.92 0.59 -10.85
C VAL A 87 1.65 0.46 -10.02
N PRO A 88 1.27 -0.78 -9.63
CA PRO A 88 0.09 -0.97 -8.80
C PRO A 88 0.27 -0.45 -7.38
N LEU A 89 -0.76 0.20 -6.87
CA LEU A 89 -0.92 0.49 -5.45
C LEU A 89 -2.19 -0.24 -5.00
N GLY A 90 -2.07 -1.10 -4.00
CA GLY A 90 -3.20 -1.79 -3.42
C GLY A 90 -3.70 -1.05 -2.19
N ILE A 91 -5.02 -0.88 -2.10
CA ILE A 91 -5.69 -0.39 -0.91
C ILE A 91 -6.56 -1.52 -0.40
N ILE A 92 -6.31 -1.97 0.81
CA ILE A 92 -6.99 -3.11 1.43
C ILE A 92 -7.71 -2.60 2.66
N HIS A 93 -9.00 -2.86 2.73
CA HIS A 93 -9.83 -2.31 3.80
C HIS A 93 -10.86 -3.31 4.31
N LYS A 94 -11.01 -3.38 5.63
CA LYS A 94 -12.05 -4.13 6.30
C LYS A 94 -12.29 -3.51 7.68
N ARG A 95 -13.50 -3.00 7.92
CA ARG A 95 -13.87 -2.40 9.21
C ARG A 95 -12.94 -1.24 9.58
N ASP A 96 -12.16 -1.41 10.66
CA ASP A 96 -11.24 -0.39 11.19
C ASP A 96 -9.78 -0.62 10.75
N VAL A 97 -9.58 -1.46 9.74
CA VAL A 97 -8.25 -1.78 9.19
C VAL A 97 -8.15 -1.18 7.79
N THR A 98 -7.14 -0.35 7.57
CA THR A 98 -6.83 0.23 6.25
C THR A 98 -5.34 0.06 5.99
N ILE A 99 -5.03 -0.63 4.89
CA ILE A 99 -3.65 -0.98 4.54
C ILE A 99 -3.42 -0.55 3.09
N THR A 100 -2.30 0.12 2.84
CA THR A 100 -1.84 0.32 1.46
C THR A 100 -0.58 -0.49 1.25
N VAL A 101 -0.48 -1.13 0.08
CA VAL A 101 0.68 -1.94 -0.30
C VAL A 101 1.16 -1.49 -1.67
N CYS A 102 2.44 -1.15 -1.75
CA CYS A 102 3.11 -0.84 -3.00
C CYS A 102 4.47 -1.52 -3.00
N TYR A 103 4.79 -2.24 -4.06
CA TYR A 103 6.08 -2.94 -4.16
C TYR A 103 7.21 -2.04 -4.65
N TYR A 104 6.91 -0.75 -4.85
CA TYR A 104 7.87 0.25 -5.29
C TYR A 104 7.81 1.47 -4.40
N GLU A 105 8.96 2.09 -4.15
CA GLU A 105 9.01 3.37 -3.46
C GLU A 105 8.79 4.47 -4.49
N THR A 106 7.70 5.23 -4.37
CA THR A 106 7.31 6.23 -5.36
C THR A 106 7.34 7.63 -4.76
N ASN A 107 7.73 8.60 -5.58
CA ASN A 107 7.73 10.00 -5.16
C ASN A 107 6.32 10.48 -4.80
N MET A 108 5.30 9.98 -5.50
CA MET A 108 3.92 10.33 -5.21
C MET A 108 3.53 9.97 -3.77
N MET A 109 3.90 8.78 -3.30
CA MET A 109 3.58 8.37 -1.93
C MET A 109 4.42 9.14 -0.91
N ILE A 110 5.69 9.38 -1.21
CA ILE A 110 6.57 10.17 -0.34
C ILE A 110 6.01 11.58 -0.18
N ASP A 111 5.63 12.22 -1.27
CA ASP A 111 5.09 13.57 -1.26
C ASP A 111 3.73 13.63 -0.55
N PHE A 112 2.87 12.64 -0.76
CA PHE A 112 1.58 12.55 -0.08
C PHE A 112 1.78 12.50 1.45
N VAL A 113 2.64 11.61 1.93
CA VAL A 113 2.90 11.47 3.37
C VAL A 113 3.49 12.77 3.93
N SER A 114 4.47 13.33 3.25
CA SER A 114 5.10 14.59 3.67
C SER A 114 4.08 15.73 3.77
N PHE A 115 3.19 15.83 2.80
CA PHE A 115 2.14 16.86 2.81
C PHE A 115 1.18 16.67 3.98
N GLN A 116 0.76 15.45 4.27
CA GLN A 116 -0.20 15.16 5.33
C GLN A 116 0.39 15.29 6.73
N GLN A 117 1.70 15.34 6.87
CA GLN A 117 2.36 15.53 8.15
C GLN A 117 2.39 17.00 8.60
N LYS A 118 2.11 17.93 7.71
CA LYS A 118 2.20 19.38 8.00
C LYS A 118 1.03 19.91 8.81
#